data_224adb1e08c6ed25861c12b9ad925053
#
_entry.id   224adb1e08c6ed25861c12b9ad925053
#
_cell.length_a   1.000
_cell.length_b   1.000
_cell.length_c   1.000
_cell.angle_alpha   90.00
_cell.angle_beta   90.00
_cell.angle_gamma   90.00
#
_symmetry.space_group_name_H-M   'P 1'
#
loop_
_entity.id
_entity.type
_entity.pdbx_description
1 polymer ?
#
loop_
_entity_poly.entity_id
_entity_poly.type
_entity_poly.pdbx_seq_one_letter_code
_entity_poly.pdbx_strand_id
1 'polypeptide(L)'
;MTDAEKINALICAKSADTIALSEKIWNFAEPNWREAQSAKAMSDALCAEGFAIEHMPCGMQTAFVASFTSGTGGPVIVYVGEYDALSGLSQEAGMPQHLPLADEKYGHGCGHNLLGAGSFAAAVALKDYAVETGLPLTVKCFGCPAEEDGGGKVFFARGGYFNDADAVFAWHPGSANLVSGQGCLAISGVLYTFKGRTAHAACTPFAGRSALDAAE
;
A
#
# COMPACT_ATOMS: atom_id res chain seq x y z
N MET A 1 -0.87 22.68 26.00
CA MET A 1 -0.61 21.97 24.73
C MET A 1 -1.94 21.83 24.03
N THR A 2 -2.05 22.30 22.81
CA THR A 2 -3.24 22.08 21.96
C THR A 2 -3.32 20.62 21.52
N ASP A 3 -4.46 20.16 21.04
CA ASP A 3 -4.61 18.78 20.52
C ASP A 3 -3.66 18.50 19.36
N ALA A 4 -3.45 19.48 18.47
CA ALA A 4 -2.50 19.36 17.37
C ALA A 4 -1.04 19.20 17.86
N GLU A 5 -0.62 19.98 18.87
CA GLU A 5 0.72 19.83 19.46
C GLU A 5 0.90 18.47 20.13
N LYS A 6 -0.16 17.96 20.78
CA LYS A 6 -0.14 16.65 21.42
C LYS A 6 -0.01 15.52 20.40
N ILE A 7 -0.83 15.54 19.34
CA ILE A 7 -0.75 14.56 18.26
C ILE A 7 0.62 14.58 17.58
N ASN A 8 1.16 15.77 17.29
CA ASN A 8 2.50 15.91 16.74
C ASN A 8 3.58 15.31 17.65
N ALA A 9 3.48 15.51 18.96
CA ALA A 9 4.42 14.89 19.91
C ALA A 9 4.34 13.37 19.89
N LEU A 10 3.13 12.78 19.80
CA LEU A 10 2.92 11.34 19.68
C LEU A 10 3.51 10.77 18.38
N ILE A 11 3.32 11.47 17.25
CA ILE A 11 3.93 11.09 15.96
C ILE A 11 5.46 11.14 16.07
N CYS A 12 6.02 12.22 16.64
CA CYS A 12 7.46 12.37 16.81
C CYS A 12 8.06 11.27 17.70
N ALA A 13 7.35 10.84 18.73
CA ALA A 13 7.78 9.75 19.61
C ALA A 13 7.91 8.39 18.87
N LYS A 14 7.19 8.20 17.76
CA LYS A 14 7.23 7.00 16.93
C LYS A 14 8.11 7.13 15.68
N SER A 15 8.86 8.22 15.54
CA SER A 15 9.64 8.49 14.32
C SER A 15 10.64 7.38 13.99
N ALA A 16 11.36 6.85 14.98
CA ALA A 16 12.35 5.80 14.76
C ALA A 16 11.71 4.52 14.23
N ASP A 17 10.60 4.09 14.82
CA ASP A 17 9.85 2.89 14.41
C ASP A 17 9.25 3.08 13.01
N THR A 18 8.71 4.26 12.72
CA THR A 18 8.15 4.62 11.42
C THR A 18 9.20 4.60 10.32
N ILE A 19 10.37 5.20 10.57
CA ILE A 19 11.50 5.19 9.62
C ILE A 19 11.97 3.76 9.38
N ALA A 20 12.20 2.99 10.44
CA ALA A 20 12.63 1.61 10.34
C ALA A 20 11.63 0.72 9.58
N LEU A 21 10.32 0.96 9.75
CA LEU A 21 9.28 0.25 8.99
C LEU A 21 9.34 0.63 7.51
N SER A 22 9.46 1.92 7.19
CA SER A 22 9.59 2.40 5.81
C SER A 22 10.81 1.82 5.11
N GLU A 23 11.96 1.77 5.80
CA GLU A 23 13.21 1.18 5.27
C GLU A 23 13.08 -0.33 5.02
N LYS A 24 12.38 -1.06 5.91
CA LYS A 24 12.09 -2.48 5.69
C LYS A 24 11.28 -2.70 4.42
N ILE A 25 10.18 -1.96 4.26
CA ILE A 25 9.31 -2.06 3.09
C ILE A 25 10.09 -1.67 1.82
N TRP A 26 10.89 -0.60 1.87
CA TRP A 26 11.79 -0.21 0.79
C TRP A 26 12.70 -1.35 0.35
N ASN A 27 13.32 -2.04 1.31
CA ASN A 27 14.26 -3.13 1.02
C ASN A 27 13.57 -4.42 0.53
N PHE A 28 12.31 -4.64 0.89
CA PHE A 28 11.55 -5.79 0.37
C PHE A 28 11.17 -5.59 -1.10
N ALA A 29 10.82 -4.39 -1.50
CA ALA A 29 10.47 -4.00 -2.86
C ALA A 29 9.55 -5.04 -3.56
N GLU A 30 8.51 -5.49 -2.89
CA GLU A 30 7.63 -6.55 -3.36
C GLU A 30 6.58 -6.00 -4.33
N PRO A 31 6.37 -6.64 -5.49
CA PRO A 31 5.38 -6.18 -6.45
C PRO A 31 3.95 -6.52 -6.01
N ASN A 32 3.00 -5.91 -6.67
CA ASN A 32 1.57 -6.10 -6.50
C ASN A 32 1.15 -7.58 -6.34
N TRP A 33 0.29 -7.85 -5.38
CA TRP A 33 -0.21 -9.17 -4.95
C TRP A 33 0.86 -10.13 -4.40
N ARG A 34 2.09 -9.65 -4.17
CA ARG A 34 3.20 -10.44 -3.61
C ARG A 34 3.86 -9.79 -2.41
N GLU A 35 3.24 -8.78 -1.84
CA GLU A 35 3.75 -7.93 -0.75
C GLU A 35 3.70 -8.64 0.61
N ALA A 36 4.11 -9.91 0.68
CA ALA A 36 3.93 -10.74 1.87
C ALA A 36 4.78 -10.26 3.07
N GLN A 37 6.02 -9.85 2.84
CA GLN A 37 6.92 -9.36 3.89
C GLN A 37 6.50 -7.97 4.34
N SER A 38 6.11 -7.10 3.41
CA SER A 38 5.65 -5.74 3.68
C SER A 38 4.36 -5.74 4.50
N ALA A 39 3.36 -6.53 4.09
CA ALA A 39 2.11 -6.71 4.83
C ALA A 39 2.35 -7.27 6.23
N LYS A 40 3.25 -8.28 6.35
CA LYS A 40 3.61 -8.85 7.64
C LYS A 40 4.31 -7.82 8.53
N ALA A 41 5.28 -7.07 8.01
CA ALA A 41 6.00 -6.07 8.79
C ALA A 41 5.07 -4.98 9.33
N MET A 42 4.13 -4.50 8.51
CA MET A 42 3.12 -3.52 8.95
C MET A 42 2.14 -4.10 9.97
N SER A 43 1.58 -5.29 9.71
CA SER A 43 0.62 -5.91 10.62
C SER A 43 1.26 -6.28 11.97
N ASP A 44 2.50 -6.78 11.97
CA ASP A 44 3.25 -7.06 13.20
C ASP A 44 3.51 -5.77 14.01
N ALA A 45 3.89 -4.67 13.33
CA ALA A 45 4.12 -3.39 13.99
C ALA A 45 2.83 -2.84 14.63
N LEU A 46 1.70 -2.90 13.93
CA LEU A 46 0.40 -2.51 14.47
C LEU A 46 -0.06 -3.43 15.61
N CYS A 47 0.18 -4.73 15.50
CA CYS A 47 -0.09 -5.69 16.58
C CYS A 47 0.71 -5.36 17.85
N ALA A 48 2.00 -5.01 17.71
CA ALA A 48 2.85 -4.61 18.83
C ALA A 48 2.35 -3.31 19.50
N GLU A 49 1.66 -2.44 18.75
CA GLU A 49 1.00 -1.25 19.26
C GLU A 49 -0.42 -1.52 19.84
N GLY A 50 -0.83 -2.78 19.94
CA GLY A 50 -2.08 -3.19 20.57
C GLY A 50 -3.30 -3.21 19.64
N PHE A 51 -3.12 -3.16 18.33
CA PHE A 51 -4.21 -3.38 17.37
C PHE A 51 -4.52 -4.88 17.24
N ALA A 52 -5.80 -5.20 17.13
CA ALA A 52 -6.25 -6.52 16.69
C ALA A 52 -6.13 -6.64 15.18
N ILE A 53 -5.57 -7.76 14.70
CA ILE A 53 -5.29 -7.94 13.26
C ILE A 53 -6.21 -9.01 12.67
N GLU A 54 -6.92 -8.64 11.61
CA GLU A 54 -7.61 -9.54 10.69
C GLU A 54 -6.72 -9.72 9.46
N HIS A 55 -6.34 -10.96 9.17
CA HIS A 55 -5.55 -11.31 7.99
C HIS A 55 -6.41 -11.75 6.83
N MET A 56 -5.95 -11.49 5.63
CA MET A 56 -6.56 -11.91 4.34
C MET A 56 -8.02 -11.49 4.16
N PRO A 57 -8.41 -10.25 4.52
CA PRO A 57 -9.76 -9.77 4.26
C PRO A 57 -10.10 -9.90 2.77
N CYS A 58 -11.34 -10.26 2.46
CA CYS A 58 -11.80 -10.51 1.09
C CYS A 58 -10.98 -11.58 0.33
N GLY A 59 -10.22 -12.44 1.02
CA GLY A 59 -9.37 -13.46 0.40
C GLY A 59 -8.04 -12.94 -0.19
N MET A 60 -7.71 -11.67 0.01
CA MET A 60 -6.45 -11.07 -0.42
C MET A 60 -5.32 -11.48 0.52
N GLN A 61 -4.37 -12.29 0.04
CA GLN A 61 -3.33 -12.92 0.87
C GLN A 61 -2.38 -11.91 1.53
N THR A 62 -2.16 -10.77 0.90
CA THR A 62 -1.24 -9.72 1.36
C THR A 62 -1.97 -8.50 1.93
N ALA A 63 -3.29 -8.60 2.19
CA ALA A 63 -4.06 -7.59 2.86
C ALA A 63 -4.26 -7.89 4.35
N PHE A 64 -4.50 -6.86 5.14
CA PHE A 64 -4.90 -6.97 6.54
C PHE A 64 -5.78 -5.80 6.97
N VAL A 65 -6.52 -5.98 8.06
CA VAL A 65 -7.19 -4.90 8.81
C VAL A 65 -6.68 -4.92 10.24
N ALA A 66 -6.10 -3.82 10.66
CA ALA A 66 -5.76 -3.58 12.06
C ALA A 66 -6.83 -2.68 12.68
N SER A 67 -7.35 -3.04 13.87
CA SER A 67 -8.37 -2.27 14.55
C SER A 67 -8.08 -2.10 16.04
N PHE A 68 -8.39 -0.92 16.56
CA PHE A 68 -8.32 -0.58 17.98
C PHE A 68 -9.54 0.25 18.36
N THR A 69 -10.15 -0.07 19.51
CA THR A 69 -11.30 0.70 20.02
C THR A 69 -11.00 1.23 21.41
N SER A 70 -11.21 2.53 21.61
CA SER A 70 -11.17 3.21 22.90
C SER A 70 -12.60 3.58 23.32
N GLY A 71 -12.99 3.17 24.52
CA GLY A 71 -14.34 3.45 25.05
C GLY A 71 -15.48 2.76 24.28
N THR A 72 -16.67 3.32 24.35
CA THR A 72 -17.87 2.82 23.68
C THR A 72 -18.55 3.95 22.88
N GLY A 73 -18.94 3.66 21.66
CA GLY A 73 -19.45 4.69 20.72
C GLY A 73 -18.30 5.56 20.19
N GLY A 74 -18.64 6.62 19.50
CA GLY A 74 -17.66 7.50 18.86
C GLY A 74 -17.38 7.11 17.41
N PRO A 75 -16.62 7.93 16.68
CA PRO A 75 -16.40 7.74 15.25
C PRO A 75 -15.47 6.57 14.96
N VAL A 76 -15.63 6.01 13.76
CA VAL A 76 -14.73 5.04 13.16
C VAL A 76 -13.86 5.75 12.14
N ILE A 77 -12.57 5.83 12.42
CA ILE A 77 -11.56 6.49 11.58
C ILE A 77 -10.68 5.43 10.92
N VAL A 78 -10.60 5.49 9.61
CA VAL A 78 -9.83 4.52 8.81
C VAL A 78 -8.64 5.22 8.16
N TYR A 79 -7.45 4.64 8.30
CA TYR A 79 -6.28 4.95 7.50
C TYR A 79 -6.03 3.84 6.51
N VAL A 80 -5.71 4.18 5.26
CA VAL A 80 -5.34 3.21 4.23
C VAL A 80 -3.85 3.33 3.92
N GLY A 81 -3.13 2.22 4.00
CA GLY A 81 -1.69 2.14 3.73
C GLY A 81 -1.42 1.22 2.56
N GLU A 82 -0.57 1.65 1.64
CA GLU A 82 -0.08 0.92 0.48
C GLU A 82 1.37 0.53 0.71
N TYR A 83 1.85 -0.51 0.01
CA TYR A 83 3.23 -0.99 0.19
C TYR A 83 3.74 -1.80 -1.02
N ASP A 84 3.06 -1.77 -2.15
CA ASP A 84 3.49 -2.41 -3.38
C ASP A 84 4.58 -1.60 -4.10
N ALA A 85 5.51 -2.29 -4.78
CA ALA A 85 6.62 -1.74 -5.53
C ALA A 85 6.40 -1.91 -7.03
N LEU A 86 7.03 -1.03 -7.81
CA LEU A 86 6.91 -0.97 -9.27
C LEU A 86 8.05 -1.74 -9.97
N SER A 87 7.70 -2.40 -11.07
CA SER A 87 8.67 -3.08 -11.92
C SER A 87 9.61 -2.09 -12.62
N GLY A 88 10.90 -2.45 -12.69
CA GLY A 88 11.91 -1.66 -13.39
C GLY A 88 12.37 -0.40 -12.67
N LEU A 89 11.96 -0.19 -11.42
CA LEU A 89 12.30 0.98 -10.62
C LEU A 89 13.23 0.68 -9.44
N SER A 90 13.98 -0.44 -9.50
CA SER A 90 15.05 -0.70 -8.55
C SER A 90 16.07 0.43 -8.56
N GLN A 91 16.47 0.90 -7.38
CA GLN A 91 17.33 2.06 -7.23
C GLN A 91 18.13 1.98 -5.93
N GLU A 92 19.42 2.32 -6.00
CA GLU A 92 20.23 2.51 -4.81
C GLU A 92 19.78 3.73 -4.02
N ALA A 93 19.57 3.55 -2.71
CA ALA A 93 19.04 4.59 -1.85
C ALA A 93 20.00 5.80 -1.76
N GLY A 94 19.43 7.01 -1.80
CA GLY A 94 20.19 8.26 -1.65
C GLY A 94 21.02 8.68 -2.87
N MET A 95 20.96 7.93 -3.99
CA MET A 95 21.69 8.28 -5.20
C MET A 95 20.82 9.07 -6.18
N PRO A 96 21.27 10.25 -6.66
CA PRO A 96 20.50 11.07 -7.61
C PRO A 96 20.60 10.55 -9.06
N GLN A 97 21.55 9.65 -9.37
CA GLN A 97 21.66 9.00 -10.66
C GLN A 97 20.84 7.72 -10.69
N HIS A 98 20.39 7.32 -11.88
CA HIS A 98 19.79 6.01 -12.09
C HIS A 98 20.83 4.92 -11.85
N LEU A 99 20.72 4.23 -10.72
CA LEU A 99 21.65 3.19 -10.29
C LEU A 99 20.84 1.99 -9.74
N PRO A 100 20.34 1.12 -10.63
CA PRO A 100 19.57 -0.04 -10.22
C PRO A 100 20.45 -1.07 -9.51
N LEU A 101 19.90 -1.73 -8.50
CA LEU A 101 20.55 -2.83 -7.81
C LEU A 101 20.61 -4.06 -8.73
N ALA A 102 21.76 -4.75 -8.76
CA ALA A 102 22.08 -5.75 -9.79
C ALA A 102 21.09 -6.92 -9.89
N ASP A 103 20.52 -7.34 -8.76
CA ASP A 103 19.66 -8.53 -8.67
C ASP A 103 18.17 -8.17 -8.40
N GLU A 104 17.84 -6.88 -8.32
CA GLU A 104 16.48 -6.43 -8.02
C GLU A 104 15.79 -5.85 -9.25
N LYS A 105 14.50 -6.19 -9.38
CA LYS A 105 13.66 -5.77 -10.51
C LYS A 105 12.64 -4.71 -10.13
N TYR A 106 12.37 -4.53 -8.83
CA TYR A 106 11.31 -3.69 -8.31
C TYR A 106 11.87 -2.60 -7.40
N GLY A 107 11.15 -1.51 -7.28
CA GLY A 107 11.52 -0.42 -6.39
C GLY A 107 10.34 0.49 -6.08
N HIS A 108 10.42 1.23 -4.97
CA HIS A 108 9.37 2.13 -4.50
C HIS A 108 9.42 3.51 -5.17
N GLY A 109 9.33 3.53 -6.51
CA GLY A 109 9.31 4.78 -7.27
C GLY A 109 8.09 5.67 -7.02
N CYS A 110 6.98 5.07 -6.56
CA CYS A 110 5.76 5.79 -6.16
C CYS A 110 5.73 6.17 -4.68
N GLY A 111 6.66 5.65 -3.88
CA GLY A 111 6.78 5.99 -2.45
C GLY A 111 5.79 5.27 -1.54
N HIS A 112 5.26 4.11 -1.92
CA HIS A 112 4.32 3.35 -1.10
C HIS A 112 4.93 2.83 0.20
N ASN A 113 6.26 2.66 0.28
CA ASN A 113 6.95 2.40 1.55
C ASN A 113 6.76 3.53 2.57
N LEU A 114 6.79 4.79 2.11
CA LEU A 114 6.50 5.96 2.94
C LEU A 114 5.02 6.03 3.31
N LEU A 115 4.15 5.75 2.33
CA LEU A 115 2.70 5.79 2.49
C LEU A 115 2.22 4.79 3.54
N GLY A 116 2.68 3.55 3.47
CA GLY A 116 2.38 2.52 4.45
C GLY A 116 2.86 2.89 5.86
N ALA A 117 4.12 3.29 5.99
CA ALA A 117 4.70 3.68 7.27
C ALA A 117 4.05 4.94 7.87
N GLY A 118 3.69 5.92 7.04
CA GLY A 118 2.97 7.12 7.48
C GLY A 118 1.56 6.82 7.97
N SER A 119 0.85 5.91 7.30
CA SER A 119 -0.47 5.44 7.74
C SER A 119 -0.40 4.69 9.07
N PHE A 120 0.65 3.87 9.28
CA PHE A 120 0.96 3.26 10.58
C PHE A 120 1.14 4.35 11.66
N ALA A 121 2.00 5.34 11.43
CA ALA A 121 2.28 6.38 12.40
C ALA A 121 1.02 7.20 12.76
N ALA A 122 0.20 7.53 11.78
CA ALA A 122 -1.06 8.24 11.99
C ALA A 122 -2.06 7.44 12.81
N ALA A 123 -2.22 6.15 12.51
CA ALA A 123 -3.12 5.27 13.24
C ALA A 123 -2.69 5.09 14.71
N VAL A 124 -1.38 4.87 14.95
CA VAL A 124 -0.82 4.72 16.30
C VAL A 124 -0.96 6.02 17.10
N ALA A 125 -0.62 7.17 16.52
CA ALA A 125 -0.73 8.44 17.20
C ALA A 125 -2.18 8.79 17.59
N LEU A 126 -3.15 8.50 16.70
CA LEU A 126 -4.56 8.72 17.02
C LEU A 126 -5.05 7.76 18.11
N LYS A 127 -4.62 6.49 18.07
CA LYS A 127 -4.90 5.51 19.14
C LYS A 127 -4.34 6.00 20.49
N ASP A 128 -3.08 6.42 20.53
CA ASP A 128 -2.44 6.89 21.77
C ASP A 128 -3.12 8.15 22.30
N TYR A 129 -3.46 9.09 21.41
CA TYR A 129 -4.22 10.28 21.76
C TYR A 129 -5.58 9.93 22.38
N ALA A 130 -6.31 8.97 21.79
CA ALA A 130 -7.59 8.53 22.32
C ALA A 130 -7.48 7.90 23.71
N VAL A 131 -6.47 7.06 23.93
CA VAL A 131 -6.20 6.43 25.22
C VAL A 131 -5.87 7.49 26.29
N GLU A 132 -4.97 8.44 25.98
CA GLU A 132 -4.55 9.48 26.92
C GLU A 132 -5.65 10.49 27.28
N THR A 133 -6.57 10.73 26.36
CA THR A 133 -7.66 11.71 26.56
C THR A 133 -8.98 11.05 27.01
N GLY A 134 -9.06 9.73 26.95
CA GLY A 134 -10.31 8.99 27.18
C GLY A 134 -11.34 9.20 26.07
N LEU A 135 -10.92 9.63 24.87
CA LEU A 135 -11.82 9.86 23.74
C LEU A 135 -12.35 8.53 23.20
N PRO A 136 -13.69 8.34 23.15
CA PRO A 136 -14.24 7.13 22.54
C PRO A 136 -14.14 7.22 21.02
N LEU A 137 -13.44 6.25 20.41
CA LEU A 137 -13.34 6.12 18.95
C LEU A 137 -12.84 4.72 18.59
N THR A 138 -13.02 4.34 17.32
CA THR A 138 -12.37 3.19 16.71
C THR A 138 -11.39 3.68 15.65
N VAL A 139 -10.14 3.24 15.74
CA VAL A 139 -9.11 3.45 14.70
C VAL A 139 -8.93 2.16 13.95
N LYS A 140 -9.01 2.23 12.63
CA LYS A 140 -8.66 1.13 11.73
C LYS A 140 -7.51 1.54 10.82
N CYS A 141 -6.58 0.60 10.55
CA CYS A 141 -5.55 0.76 9.54
C CYS A 141 -5.65 -0.42 8.57
N PHE A 142 -5.92 -0.13 7.32
CA PHE A 142 -6.05 -1.14 6.27
C PHE A 142 -4.73 -1.26 5.51
N GLY A 143 -4.15 -2.46 5.49
CA GLY A 143 -3.07 -2.79 4.57
C GLY A 143 -3.65 -3.12 3.20
N CYS A 144 -3.44 -2.22 2.25
CA CYS A 144 -4.04 -2.26 0.92
C CYS A 144 -3.00 -2.67 -0.13
N PRO A 145 -2.98 -3.94 -0.58
CA PRO A 145 -2.05 -4.39 -1.59
C PRO A 145 -2.41 -3.91 -2.99
N ALA A 146 -1.45 -3.98 -3.90
CA ALA A 146 -1.62 -3.89 -5.34
C ALA A 146 -2.36 -2.62 -5.81
N GLU A 147 -1.97 -1.46 -5.30
CA GLU A 147 -2.57 -0.20 -5.72
C GLU A 147 -2.31 0.06 -7.19
N GLU A 148 -1.06 -0.18 -7.65
CA GLU A 148 -0.57 0.14 -8.98
C GLU A 148 -1.25 -0.66 -10.12
N ASP A 149 -1.78 -1.85 -9.82
CA ASP A 149 -2.17 -2.76 -10.91
C ASP A 149 -3.44 -3.59 -10.60
N GLY A 150 -3.97 -3.53 -9.42
CA GLY A 150 -5.08 -4.41 -9.06
C GLY A 150 -6.10 -3.82 -8.11
N GLY A 151 -5.78 -2.71 -7.49
CA GLY A 151 -6.71 -1.95 -6.66
C GLY A 151 -7.25 -2.71 -5.46
N GLY A 152 -6.40 -3.17 -4.54
CA GLY A 152 -6.82 -3.87 -3.32
C GLY A 152 -7.95 -3.17 -2.57
N LYS A 153 -7.95 -1.82 -2.57
CA LYS A 153 -9.02 -1.01 -1.97
C LYS A 153 -10.41 -1.26 -2.57
N VAL A 154 -10.49 -1.65 -3.85
CA VAL A 154 -11.76 -2.00 -4.51
C VAL A 154 -12.38 -3.25 -3.89
N PHE A 155 -11.56 -4.23 -3.51
CA PHE A 155 -12.03 -5.45 -2.83
C PHE A 155 -12.53 -5.13 -1.43
N PHE A 156 -11.85 -4.27 -0.67
CA PHE A 156 -12.34 -3.77 0.61
C PHE A 156 -13.70 -3.07 0.48
N ALA A 157 -13.83 -2.19 -0.51
CA ALA A 157 -15.09 -1.47 -0.76
C ALA A 157 -16.24 -2.44 -1.11
N ARG A 158 -15.98 -3.39 -2.01
CA ARG A 158 -16.98 -4.43 -2.37
C ARG A 158 -17.32 -5.36 -1.21
N GLY A 159 -16.36 -5.63 -0.32
CA GLY A 159 -16.54 -6.41 0.90
C GLY A 159 -17.26 -5.65 2.03
N GLY A 160 -17.56 -4.37 1.84
CA GLY A 160 -18.26 -3.56 2.83
C GLY A 160 -17.40 -3.06 3.99
N TYR A 161 -16.07 -3.17 3.91
CA TYR A 161 -15.16 -2.80 5.00
C TYR A 161 -15.14 -1.30 5.34
N PHE A 162 -15.63 -0.46 4.43
CA PHE A 162 -15.76 0.98 4.65
C PHE A 162 -17.16 1.42 5.12
N ASN A 163 -18.13 0.48 5.23
CA ASN A 163 -19.53 0.85 5.48
C ASN A 163 -19.78 1.46 6.87
N ASP A 164 -18.94 1.16 7.83
CA ASP A 164 -19.00 1.71 9.19
C ASP A 164 -18.02 2.88 9.44
N ALA A 165 -17.27 3.30 8.42
CA ALA A 165 -16.31 4.37 8.54
C ALA A 165 -17.00 5.74 8.50
N ASP A 166 -16.75 6.57 9.51
CA ASP A 166 -17.15 7.98 9.52
C ASP A 166 -16.18 8.86 8.70
N ALA A 167 -14.90 8.48 8.66
CA ALA A 167 -13.89 9.12 7.82
C ALA A 167 -12.81 8.13 7.39
N VAL A 168 -12.34 8.28 6.14
CA VAL A 168 -11.24 7.51 5.58
C VAL A 168 -10.14 8.47 5.14
N PHE A 169 -8.92 8.25 5.62
CA PHE A 169 -7.76 9.05 5.27
C PHE A 169 -6.77 8.22 4.45
N ALA A 170 -6.38 8.81 3.33
CA ALA A 170 -5.27 8.38 2.51
C ALA A 170 -4.33 9.56 2.31
N TRP A 171 -3.05 9.30 2.07
CA TRP A 171 -2.10 10.30 1.65
C TRP A 171 -1.20 9.73 0.57
N HIS A 172 -0.53 10.59 -0.17
CA HIS A 172 0.45 10.18 -1.16
C HIS A 172 1.62 11.16 -1.18
N PRO A 173 2.88 10.69 -1.24
CA PRO A 173 4.02 11.58 -1.40
C PRO A 173 3.86 12.47 -2.63
N GLY A 174 4.17 13.75 -2.50
CA GLY A 174 4.04 14.73 -3.58
C GLY A 174 4.94 15.93 -3.37
N SER A 175 4.96 16.84 -4.34
CA SER A 175 5.79 18.04 -4.32
C SER A 175 5.18 19.19 -3.49
N ALA A 176 3.95 19.05 -3.01
CA ALA A 176 3.26 20.05 -2.20
C ALA A 176 2.32 19.41 -1.19
N ASN A 177 2.16 20.06 -0.03
CA ASN A 177 1.15 19.71 0.95
C ASN A 177 -0.20 20.29 0.52
N LEU A 178 -1.13 19.44 0.13
CA LEU A 178 -2.47 19.83 -0.27
C LEU A 178 -3.49 18.75 0.09
N VAL A 179 -4.75 19.13 0.18
CA VAL A 179 -5.87 18.19 0.23
C VAL A 179 -6.41 18.03 -1.18
N SER A 180 -6.36 16.81 -1.72
CA SER A 180 -6.92 16.49 -3.03
C SER A 180 -8.34 15.97 -2.86
N GLY A 181 -9.29 16.62 -3.53
CA GLY A 181 -10.69 16.20 -3.64
C GLY A 181 -11.10 15.88 -5.07
N GLN A 182 -10.13 15.68 -5.96
CA GLN A 182 -10.41 15.38 -7.37
C GLN A 182 -10.79 13.90 -7.53
N GLY A 183 -11.73 13.64 -8.44
CA GLY A 183 -12.03 12.28 -8.88
C GLY A 183 -10.89 11.69 -9.72
N CYS A 184 -10.77 10.37 -9.73
CA CYS A 184 -9.87 9.65 -10.63
C CYS A 184 -10.63 9.04 -11.81
N LEU A 185 -9.90 8.73 -12.88
CA LEU A 185 -10.43 8.01 -14.03
C LEU A 185 -10.58 6.53 -13.69
N ALA A 186 -11.55 5.87 -14.33
CA ALA A 186 -11.65 4.42 -14.29
C ALA A 186 -10.48 3.79 -15.06
N ILE A 187 -9.95 2.68 -14.52
CA ILE A 187 -8.88 1.92 -15.15
C ILE A 187 -9.34 0.48 -15.42
N SER A 188 -8.87 -0.08 -16.53
CA SER A 188 -9.01 -1.50 -16.86
C SER A 188 -7.72 -1.97 -17.51
N GLY A 189 -7.06 -2.96 -16.90
CA GLY A 189 -5.86 -3.59 -17.44
C GLY A 189 -6.20 -4.93 -18.11
N VAL A 190 -5.64 -5.17 -19.29
CA VAL A 190 -5.80 -6.43 -20.04
C VAL A 190 -4.45 -6.92 -20.53
N LEU A 191 -4.14 -8.18 -20.23
CA LEU A 191 -2.97 -8.87 -20.78
C LEU A 191 -3.40 -9.75 -21.95
N TYR A 192 -2.94 -9.40 -23.15
CA TYR A 192 -3.14 -10.21 -24.35
C TYR A 192 -1.93 -11.12 -24.58
N THR A 193 -2.17 -12.41 -24.76
CA THR A 193 -1.11 -13.37 -25.06
C THR A 193 -1.36 -14.00 -26.43
N PHE A 194 -0.42 -13.80 -27.36
CA PHE A 194 -0.45 -14.37 -28.69
C PHE A 194 0.54 -15.51 -28.81
N LYS A 195 0.11 -16.64 -29.38
CA LYS A 195 0.96 -17.84 -29.57
C LYS A 195 1.19 -18.08 -31.06
N GLY A 196 2.45 -17.96 -31.50
CA GLY A 196 2.88 -18.24 -32.85
C GLY A 196 3.24 -19.71 -33.07
N ARG A 197 3.50 -20.05 -34.35
CA ARG A 197 4.11 -21.29 -34.77
C ARG A 197 5.24 -20.95 -35.74
N THR A 198 6.45 -21.40 -35.44
CA THR A 198 7.61 -21.17 -36.32
C THR A 198 7.53 -21.99 -37.59
N ALA A 199 8.00 -21.41 -38.68
CA ALA A 199 8.23 -22.08 -39.96
C ALA A 199 9.40 -21.40 -40.67
N HIS A 200 9.99 -22.14 -41.64
CA HIS A 200 11.05 -21.55 -42.47
C HIS A 200 10.42 -20.56 -43.46
N ALA A 201 10.83 -19.30 -43.37
CA ALA A 201 10.19 -18.21 -44.11
C ALA A 201 10.24 -18.38 -45.65
N ALA A 202 11.31 -18.98 -46.21
CA ALA A 202 11.45 -19.19 -47.63
C ALA A 202 10.86 -20.52 -48.12
N CYS A 203 10.91 -21.57 -47.30
CA CYS A 203 10.53 -22.91 -47.73
C CYS A 203 9.06 -23.25 -47.43
N THR A 204 8.58 -22.89 -46.23
CA THR A 204 7.25 -23.27 -45.76
C THR A 204 6.53 -22.14 -44.99
N PRO A 205 6.45 -20.93 -45.56
CA PRO A 205 5.85 -19.80 -44.84
C PRO A 205 4.38 -20.05 -44.44
N PHE A 206 3.66 -20.79 -45.30
CA PHE A 206 2.25 -21.17 -45.06
C PHE A 206 2.06 -22.11 -43.85
N ALA A 207 3.14 -22.78 -43.38
CA ALA A 207 3.11 -23.62 -42.20
C ALA A 207 3.29 -22.83 -40.88
N GLY A 208 3.72 -21.56 -40.97
CA GLY A 208 3.91 -20.70 -39.85
C GLY A 208 2.65 -19.97 -39.40
N ARG A 209 2.74 -19.31 -38.25
CA ARG A 209 1.77 -18.34 -37.74
C ARG A 209 2.52 -17.28 -36.93
N SER A 210 2.48 -16.08 -37.37
CA SER A 210 3.13 -14.95 -36.66
C SER A 210 2.29 -14.51 -35.45
N ALA A 211 2.89 -14.53 -34.26
CA ALA A 211 2.29 -13.94 -33.08
C ALA A 211 2.39 -12.40 -33.12
N LEU A 212 3.41 -11.86 -33.79
CA LEU A 212 3.60 -10.42 -33.95
C LEU A 212 2.49 -9.82 -34.82
N ASP A 213 2.21 -10.41 -36.00
CA ASP A 213 1.14 -9.94 -36.89
C ASP A 213 -0.25 -9.99 -36.23
N ALA A 214 -0.43 -10.89 -35.24
CA ALA A 214 -1.67 -10.97 -34.48
C ALA A 214 -1.75 -9.91 -33.36
N ALA A 215 -0.60 -9.38 -32.94
CA ALA A 215 -0.54 -8.34 -31.90
C ALA A 215 -0.69 -6.92 -32.47
N GLU A 216 -0.29 -6.72 -33.71
CA GLU A 216 -0.43 -5.44 -34.45
C GLU A 216 -1.86 -5.26 -34.99
#